data_d22ba307d31a7a9b8db252fa6dcc7497
#
_entry.id   d22ba307d31a7a9b8db252fa6dcc7497
#
_cell.length_a   1.000
_cell.length_b   1.000
_cell.length_c   1.000
_cell.angle_alpha   90.00
_cell.angle_beta   90.00
_cell.angle_gamma   90.00
#
_symmetry.space_group_name_H-M   'P 1'
#
loop_
_entity.id
_entity.type
_entity.pdbx_description
1 polymer ?
#
loop_
_entity_poly.entity_id
_entity_poly.type
_entity_poly.pdbx_seq_one_letter_code
_entity_poly.pdbx_strand_id
1 'polypeptide(L)'
;MGREKHNSAARQDGPLRLLLAAGGTGGHVYPAIAIAQRVRACRPDAEILFVGTRDRLEGRAVPRAGFKLAFISVKGLAATRPALQRLGALLWLASGAPLWQSVLLLARFRPHVVVGTGGFVCGPVLLAARLLRVPSLAVELNDIPGLTTRITARFVSAAAVVSETCRRRYLGLLGTRAARVRVEVVGTPLRQEILSTRREDATRALGLDPSRLTLLVFGGSIGSLSVNKAFGQALEILARRPGMSEVEILHITGRGNAPRISAEKASSLGLRYHPFDYRDDMHNALAAADIVVSRAGGSTLAEITARGLPAVIVPWSGSAEGHQELNAAHLERAGAALVIRDAELTPQRLADAIWLLASDPAAREQLARRSLMTSKRDAADAVVRMIEDLARR
;
A
#
# COMPACT_ATOMS: atom_id res chain seq x y z
N MET A 1 5.32 44.73 34.19
CA MET A 1 5.48 44.86 32.74
C MET A 1 6.36 43.73 32.26
N GLY A 2 5.75 42.57 31.97
CA GLY A 2 6.41 41.34 31.45
C GLY A 2 6.27 41.32 29.94
N ARG A 3 7.38 41.41 29.22
CA ARG A 3 7.41 41.22 27.75
C ARG A 3 7.24 39.77 27.42
N GLU A 4 6.07 39.40 26.93
CA GLU A 4 5.88 38.14 26.22
C GLU A 4 6.77 38.13 24.98
N LYS A 5 7.78 37.26 24.99
CA LYS A 5 8.56 36.94 23.81
C LYS A 5 7.69 36.05 22.91
N HIS A 6 7.01 36.65 21.96
CA HIS A 6 6.49 35.97 20.80
C HIS A 6 7.65 35.33 20.05
N ASN A 7 7.78 34.01 20.20
CA ASN A 7 8.74 33.24 19.42
C ASN A 7 8.11 33.03 18.02
N SER A 8 8.31 34.01 17.14
CA SER A 8 7.99 33.94 15.72
C SER A 8 8.97 32.95 15.08
N ALA A 9 8.60 31.66 15.06
CA ALA A 9 9.30 30.71 14.21
C ALA A 9 9.24 31.23 12.77
N ALA A 10 10.39 31.56 12.21
CA ALA A 10 10.56 32.08 10.86
C ALA A 10 9.85 31.08 9.90
N ARG A 11 8.76 31.52 9.28
CA ARG A 11 8.19 30.87 8.10
C ARG A 11 9.28 30.87 7.04
N GLN A 12 9.66 29.72 6.52
CA GLN A 12 10.48 29.67 5.32
C GLN A 12 9.66 30.35 4.20
N ASP A 13 10.14 31.54 3.77
CA ASP A 13 9.52 32.33 2.70
C ASP A 13 9.79 31.70 1.34
N GLY A 14 9.11 30.61 1.04
CA GLY A 14 9.23 29.89 -0.24
C GLY A 14 8.47 28.57 -0.32
N PRO A 15 8.28 28.03 -1.52
CA PRO A 15 7.58 26.77 -1.73
C PRO A 15 8.33 25.62 -1.05
N LEU A 16 7.56 24.72 -0.39
CA LEU A 16 8.12 23.49 0.17
C LEU A 16 8.66 22.61 -0.96
N ARG A 17 9.96 22.32 -0.96
CA ARG A 17 10.56 21.34 -1.88
C ARG A 17 10.64 19.97 -1.22
N LEU A 18 9.83 19.04 -1.71
CA LEU A 18 9.71 17.69 -1.19
C LEU A 18 10.19 16.67 -2.22
N LEU A 19 11.10 15.78 -1.81
CA LEU A 19 11.53 14.66 -2.64
C LEU A 19 11.00 13.35 -2.06
N LEU A 20 10.29 12.56 -2.87
CA LEU A 20 9.72 11.27 -2.49
C LEU A 20 10.43 10.13 -3.23
N ALA A 21 11.07 9.24 -2.50
CA ALA A 21 11.65 8.02 -3.03
C ALA A 21 10.67 6.85 -2.83
N ALA A 22 10.23 6.25 -3.92
CA ALA A 22 9.33 5.10 -3.90
C ALA A 22 9.58 4.21 -5.11
N GLY A 23 9.57 2.90 -4.94
CA GLY A 23 9.78 2.03 -6.09
C GLY A 23 9.42 0.58 -5.87
N GLY A 24 9.22 -0.11 -6.99
CA GLY A 24 9.02 -1.54 -7.08
C GLY A 24 7.56 -1.97 -7.17
N THR A 25 6.79 -1.90 -6.10
CA THR A 25 5.41 -2.40 -6.04
C THR A 25 4.42 -1.31 -5.67
N GLY A 26 3.13 -1.58 -5.94
CA GLY A 26 2.03 -0.68 -5.56
C GLY A 26 2.00 -0.36 -4.07
N GLY A 27 2.44 -1.33 -3.23
CA GLY A 27 2.52 -1.17 -1.78
C GLY A 27 3.41 -0.02 -1.32
N HIS A 28 4.41 0.39 -2.10
CA HIS A 28 5.29 1.53 -1.80
C HIS A 28 4.92 2.79 -2.60
N VAL A 29 4.52 2.61 -3.86
CA VAL A 29 4.28 3.73 -4.79
C VAL A 29 2.99 4.46 -4.46
N TYR A 30 1.88 3.76 -4.20
CA TYR A 30 0.60 4.41 -3.90
C TYR A 30 0.58 5.19 -2.58
N PRO A 31 1.18 4.70 -1.46
CA PRO A 31 1.34 5.52 -0.26
C PRO A 31 2.18 6.79 -0.50
N ALA A 32 3.23 6.74 -1.33
CA ALA A 32 4.00 7.93 -1.70
C ALA A 32 3.14 8.92 -2.49
N ILE A 33 2.32 8.43 -3.43
CA ILE A 33 1.37 9.28 -4.17
C ILE A 33 0.34 9.90 -3.22
N ALA A 34 -0.18 9.14 -2.26
CA ALA A 34 -1.12 9.63 -1.25
C ALA A 34 -0.51 10.78 -0.41
N ILE A 35 0.73 10.63 0.04
CA ILE A 35 1.47 11.69 0.74
C ILE A 35 1.62 12.92 -0.16
N ALA A 36 2.03 12.74 -1.41
CA ALA A 36 2.22 13.84 -2.36
C ALA A 36 0.91 14.59 -2.66
N GLN A 37 -0.19 13.86 -2.88
CA GLN A 37 -1.51 14.43 -3.07
C GLN A 37 -1.93 15.26 -1.85
N ARG A 38 -1.72 14.72 -0.64
CA ARG A 38 -2.07 15.42 0.60
C ARG A 38 -1.21 16.66 0.84
N VAL A 39 0.10 16.58 0.59
CA VAL A 39 0.99 17.76 0.63
C VAL A 39 0.52 18.82 -0.34
N ARG A 40 0.22 18.48 -1.59
CA ARG A 40 -0.28 19.42 -2.60
C ARG A 40 -1.63 20.07 -2.20
N ALA A 41 -2.49 19.32 -1.55
CA ALA A 41 -3.77 19.85 -1.05
C ALA A 41 -3.58 20.86 0.10
N CYS A 42 -2.62 20.63 1.01
CA CYS A 42 -2.29 21.52 2.12
C CYS A 42 -1.38 22.68 1.70
N ARG A 43 -0.51 22.46 0.73
CA ARG A 43 0.50 23.39 0.21
C ARG A 43 0.49 23.38 -1.31
N PRO A 44 -0.43 24.12 -1.96
CA PRO A 44 -0.55 24.15 -3.44
C PRO A 44 0.74 24.64 -4.13
N ASP A 45 1.54 25.44 -3.46
CA ASP A 45 2.83 25.97 -3.88
C ASP A 45 3.98 24.95 -3.81
N ALA A 46 3.78 23.78 -3.18
CA ALA A 46 4.84 22.81 -2.96
C ALA A 46 5.41 22.25 -4.27
N GLU A 47 6.72 22.23 -4.38
CA GLU A 47 7.46 21.57 -5.44
C GLU A 47 7.74 20.10 -5.04
N ILE A 48 7.09 19.16 -5.74
CA ILE A 48 7.18 17.74 -5.41
C ILE A 48 7.90 17.01 -6.54
N LEU A 49 8.96 16.30 -6.20
CA LEU A 49 9.73 15.46 -7.12
C LEU A 49 9.78 14.02 -6.61
N PHE A 50 9.37 13.08 -7.44
CA PHE A 50 9.56 11.65 -7.18
C PHE A 50 10.90 11.16 -7.71
N VAL A 51 11.43 10.12 -7.05
CA VAL A 51 12.59 9.35 -7.52
C VAL A 51 12.20 7.89 -7.56
N GLY A 52 12.44 7.27 -8.71
CA GLY A 52 12.06 5.88 -8.97
C GLY A 52 12.96 5.24 -10.03
N THR A 53 12.52 4.09 -10.53
CA THR A 53 13.11 3.40 -11.68
C THR A 53 12.21 3.50 -12.90
N ARG A 54 12.78 3.38 -14.10
CA ARG A 54 12.06 3.61 -15.36
C ARG A 54 11.05 2.48 -15.67
N ASP A 55 11.44 1.24 -15.40
CA ASP A 55 10.79 0.04 -15.92
C ASP A 55 9.76 -0.59 -14.94
N ARG A 56 9.43 0.11 -13.86
CA ARG A 56 8.51 -0.40 -12.84
C ARG A 56 7.25 0.44 -12.73
N LEU A 57 6.39 0.10 -11.76
CA LEU A 57 5.08 0.72 -11.55
C LEU A 57 5.18 2.23 -11.43
N GLU A 58 6.17 2.75 -10.71
CA GLU A 58 6.38 4.17 -10.50
C GLU A 58 6.54 4.96 -11.79
N GLY A 59 7.16 4.36 -12.82
CA GLY A 59 7.33 4.97 -14.15
C GLY A 59 6.00 5.32 -14.84
N ARG A 60 4.91 4.69 -14.47
CA ARG A 60 3.56 4.93 -15.00
C ARG A 60 2.64 5.59 -13.99
N ALA A 61 2.63 5.13 -12.74
CA ALA A 61 1.69 5.59 -11.72
C ALA A 61 1.95 7.03 -11.28
N VAL A 62 3.23 7.42 -11.12
CA VAL A 62 3.59 8.76 -10.68
C VAL A 62 3.23 9.85 -11.69
N PRO A 63 3.58 9.73 -13.01
CA PRO A 63 3.16 10.70 -14.01
C PRO A 63 1.63 10.76 -14.17
N ARG A 64 0.92 9.62 -14.11
CA ARG A 64 -0.54 9.59 -14.15
C ARG A 64 -1.18 10.33 -12.97
N ALA A 65 -0.53 10.34 -11.82
CA ALA A 65 -0.96 11.13 -10.66
C ALA A 65 -0.57 12.62 -10.75
N GLY A 66 0.01 13.06 -11.87
CA GLY A 66 0.37 14.47 -12.14
C GLY A 66 1.62 14.94 -11.40
N PHE A 67 2.56 14.03 -11.09
CA PHE A 67 3.83 14.37 -10.43
C PHE A 67 5.03 14.16 -11.34
N LYS A 68 6.06 15.00 -11.13
CA LYS A 68 7.36 14.85 -11.81
C LYS A 68 8.11 13.66 -11.24
N LEU A 69 8.78 12.90 -12.11
CA LEU A 69 9.55 11.71 -11.74
C LEU A 69 10.97 11.79 -12.34
N ALA A 70 11.96 11.71 -11.48
CA ALA A 70 13.35 11.50 -11.83
C ALA A 70 13.73 10.03 -11.67
N PHE A 71 14.72 9.59 -12.44
CA PHE A 71 15.15 8.19 -12.46
C PHE A 71 16.56 8.03 -11.91
N ILE A 72 16.75 6.99 -11.10
CA ILE A 72 18.06 6.47 -10.73
C ILE A 72 18.17 5.00 -11.13
N SER A 73 19.38 4.58 -11.44
CA SER A 73 19.63 3.20 -11.87
C SER A 73 19.85 2.31 -10.65
N VAL A 74 18.81 1.64 -10.15
CA VAL A 74 18.92 0.68 -9.05
C VAL A 74 18.46 -0.70 -9.51
N LYS A 75 19.34 -1.70 -9.37
CA LYS A 75 19.01 -3.10 -9.64
C LYS A 75 18.54 -3.76 -8.35
N GLY A 76 17.30 -4.26 -8.30
CA GLY A 76 16.76 -4.94 -7.13
C GLY A 76 17.47 -6.26 -6.83
N LEU A 77 17.72 -6.54 -5.55
CA LEU A 77 18.33 -7.78 -5.01
C LEU A 77 17.28 -8.88 -4.74
N ALA A 78 16.25 -9.03 -5.58
CA ALA A 78 15.21 -10.02 -5.35
C ALA A 78 15.80 -11.44 -5.26
N ALA A 79 15.42 -12.18 -4.21
CA ALA A 79 15.90 -13.55 -3.96
C ALA A 79 15.56 -14.53 -5.11
N THR A 80 14.51 -14.23 -5.87
CA THR A 80 14.05 -15.01 -7.05
C THR A 80 14.92 -14.84 -8.29
N ARG A 81 15.92 -13.93 -8.29
CA ARG A 81 16.80 -13.73 -9.43
C ARG A 81 17.92 -14.76 -9.45
N PRO A 82 18.39 -15.17 -10.67
CA PRO A 82 19.58 -16.02 -10.81
C PRO A 82 20.80 -15.43 -10.08
N ALA A 83 21.67 -16.29 -9.53
CA ALA A 83 22.84 -15.89 -8.74
C ALA A 83 23.73 -14.86 -9.46
N LEU A 84 23.95 -15.05 -10.78
CA LEU A 84 24.74 -14.13 -11.60
C LEU A 84 24.15 -12.72 -11.67
N GLN A 85 22.81 -12.59 -11.77
CA GLN A 85 22.14 -11.30 -11.77
C GLN A 85 22.16 -10.63 -10.37
N ARG A 86 22.14 -11.42 -9.29
CA ARG A 86 22.32 -10.93 -7.93
C ARG A 86 23.72 -10.39 -7.70
N LEU A 87 24.76 -11.12 -8.19
CA LEU A 87 26.14 -10.65 -8.13
C LEU A 87 26.32 -9.35 -8.93
N GLY A 88 25.77 -9.25 -10.14
CA GLY A 88 25.80 -8.02 -10.93
C GLY A 88 25.08 -6.85 -10.25
N ALA A 89 23.99 -7.11 -9.52
CA ALA A 89 23.29 -6.07 -8.75
C ALA A 89 24.09 -5.62 -7.51
N LEU A 90 24.79 -6.55 -6.84
CA LEU A 90 25.70 -6.23 -5.73
C LEU A 90 26.90 -5.41 -6.19
N LEU A 91 27.54 -5.79 -7.29
CA LEU A 91 28.67 -5.04 -7.89
C LEU A 91 28.23 -3.64 -8.33
N TRP A 92 27.04 -3.51 -8.91
CA TRP A 92 26.47 -2.21 -9.26
C TRP A 92 26.18 -1.32 -8.02
N LEU A 93 25.69 -1.92 -6.95
CA LEU A 93 25.48 -1.21 -5.68
C LEU A 93 26.82 -0.79 -5.07
N ALA A 94 27.82 -1.68 -5.12
CA ALA A 94 29.18 -1.43 -4.62
C ALA A 94 29.93 -0.36 -5.44
N SER A 95 29.57 -0.16 -6.73
CA SER A 95 30.14 0.92 -7.56
C SER A 95 29.79 2.33 -7.07
N GLY A 96 28.84 2.47 -6.16
CA GLY A 96 28.39 3.76 -5.65
C GLY A 96 27.54 4.59 -6.65
N ALA A 97 27.33 4.12 -7.88
CA ALA A 97 26.63 4.86 -8.93
C ALA A 97 25.20 5.31 -8.51
N PRO A 98 24.36 4.44 -7.91
CA PRO A 98 23.02 4.87 -7.45
C PRO A 98 23.09 5.95 -6.37
N LEU A 99 24.06 5.87 -5.47
CA LEU A 99 24.28 6.88 -4.44
C LEU A 99 24.72 8.22 -5.06
N TRP A 100 25.68 8.18 -5.98
CA TRP A 100 26.16 9.38 -6.65
C TRP A 100 25.07 10.07 -7.47
N GLN A 101 24.27 9.30 -8.23
CA GLN A 101 23.09 9.82 -8.92
C GLN A 101 22.11 10.50 -7.96
N SER A 102 21.89 9.88 -6.79
CA SER A 102 21.02 10.46 -5.75
C SER A 102 21.60 11.76 -5.18
N VAL A 103 22.89 11.80 -4.90
CA VAL A 103 23.58 13.02 -4.43
C VAL A 103 23.44 14.16 -5.42
N LEU A 104 23.72 13.92 -6.71
CA LEU A 104 23.56 14.91 -7.76
C LEU A 104 22.12 15.43 -7.88
N LEU A 105 21.15 14.50 -7.81
CA LEU A 105 19.73 14.83 -7.89
C LEU A 105 19.32 15.73 -6.71
N LEU A 106 19.69 15.36 -5.48
CA LEU A 106 19.39 16.15 -4.28
C LEU A 106 20.08 17.52 -4.32
N ALA A 107 21.35 17.57 -4.76
CA ALA A 107 22.10 18.83 -4.88
C ALA A 107 21.45 19.80 -5.88
N ARG A 108 20.89 19.27 -7.00
CA ARG A 108 20.16 20.10 -8.00
C ARG A 108 18.80 20.55 -7.50
N PHE A 109 18.01 19.62 -6.96
CA PHE A 109 16.63 19.90 -6.52
C PHE A 109 16.58 20.66 -5.21
N ARG A 110 17.57 20.48 -4.32
CA ARG A 110 17.69 21.08 -2.98
C ARG A 110 16.43 20.89 -2.15
N PRO A 111 16.00 19.63 -1.90
CA PRO A 111 14.78 19.38 -1.13
C PRO A 111 14.95 19.85 0.32
N HIS A 112 13.88 20.35 0.92
CA HIS A 112 13.81 20.63 2.36
C HIS A 112 13.65 19.35 3.16
N VAL A 113 12.91 18.36 2.60
CA VAL A 113 12.71 17.05 3.21
C VAL A 113 12.75 15.96 2.14
N VAL A 114 13.33 14.81 2.50
CA VAL A 114 13.31 13.59 1.70
C VAL A 114 12.44 12.55 2.39
N VAL A 115 11.47 11.98 1.70
CA VAL A 115 10.61 10.91 2.22
C VAL A 115 10.88 9.62 1.45
N GLY A 116 11.10 8.52 2.16
CA GLY A 116 11.22 7.18 1.59
C GLY A 116 10.09 6.28 2.06
N THR A 117 9.31 5.71 1.11
CA THR A 117 8.18 4.82 1.41
C THR A 117 8.49 3.34 1.21
N GLY A 118 9.75 3.01 0.93
CA GLY A 118 10.21 1.64 0.74
C GLY A 118 10.66 1.32 -0.69
N GLY A 119 11.13 0.10 -0.87
CA GLY A 119 11.74 -0.34 -2.12
C GLY A 119 13.24 0.02 -2.21
N PHE A 120 13.93 -0.57 -3.20
CA PHE A 120 15.39 -0.44 -3.34
C PHE A 120 15.87 0.98 -3.65
N VAL A 121 15.00 1.80 -4.23
CA VAL A 121 15.28 3.21 -4.54
C VAL A 121 15.53 4.04 -3.29
N CYS A 122 14.83 3.73 -2.19
CA CYS A 122 14.93 4.51 -0.95
C CYS A 122 16.32 4.46 -0.32
N GLY A 123 17.03 3.33 -0.43
CA GLY A 123 18.36 3.15 0.19
C GLY A 123 19.35 4.25 -0.21
N PRO A 124 19.75 4.34 -1.48
CA PRO A 124 20.71 5.36 -1.94
C PRO A 124 20.18 6.79 -1.75
N VAL A 125 18.87 7.04 -1.90
CA VAL A 125 18.29 8.37 -1.77
C VAL A 125 18.32 8.86 -0.30
N LEU A 126 17.95 8.01 0.67
CA LEU A 126 18.01 8.35 2.10
C LEU A 126 19.46 8.49 2.59
N LEU A 127 20.38 7.69 2.06
CA LEU A 127 21.80 7.83 2.36
C LEU A 127 22.36 9.13 1.80
N ALA A 128 22.00 9.51 0.56
CA ALA A 128 22.36 10.81 -0.03
C ALA A 128 21.82 11.99 0.80
N ALA A 129 20.56 11.90 1.26
CA ALA A 129 19.98 12.89 2.16
C ALA A 129 20.81 13.05 3.44
N ARG A 130 21.25 11.93 4.03
CA ARG A 130 22.12 11.94 5.22
C ARG A 130 23.47 12.61 4.97
N LEU A 131 24.10 12.34 3.80
CA LEU A 131 25.38 12.93 3.42
C LEU A 131 25.27 14.44 3.21
N LEU A 132 24.19 14.89 2.58
CA LEU A 132 23.91 16.30 2.32
C LEU A 132 23.24 17.01 3.49
N ARG A 133 23.05 16.34 4.64
CA ARG A 133 22.38 16.86 5.85
C ARG A 133 20.94 17.33 5.61
N VAL A 134 20.28 16.77 4.60
CA VAL A 134 18.86 17.03 4.35
C VAL A 134 18.01 16.19 5.31
N PRO A 135 17.04 16.77 6.04
CA PRO A 135 16.10 16.03 6.87
C PRO A 135 15.39 14.95 6.09
N SER A 136 15.22 13.77 6.70
CA SER A 136 14.60 12.66 6.02
C SER A 136 13.61 11.87 6.90
N LEU A 137 12.54 11.38 6.28
CA LEU A 137 11.47 10.62 6.88
C LEU A 137 11.36 9.24 6.20
N ALA A 138 11.47 8.17 6.99
CA ALA A 138 11.13 6.83 6.51
C ALA A 138 9.65 6.52 6.81
N VAL A 139 8.92 6.00 5.84
CA VAL A 139 7.55 5.50 6.02
C VAL A 139 7.58 3.98 5.85
N GLU A 140 7.40 3.23 6.94
CA GLU A 140 7.37 1.78 6.93
C GLU A 140 5.92 1.28 6.91
N LEU A 141 5.61 0.48 5.91
CA LEU A 141 4.25 0.09 5.53
C LEU A 141 3.88 -1.34 5.92
N ASN A 142 4.76 -2.03 6.64
CA ASN A 142 4.56 -3.39 7.14
C ASN A 142 4.92 -3.49 8.62
N ASP A 143 4.36 -4.48 9.30
CA ASP A 143 4.66 -4.75 10.71
C ASP A 143 6.11 -5.22 10.95
N ILE A 144 6.73 -5.80 9.93
CA ILE A 144 8.16 -6.10 9.94
C ILE A 144 8.87 -5.08 9.05
N PRO A 145 9.81 -4.28 9.61
CA PRO A 145 10.62 -3.37 8.81
C PRO A 145 11.37 -4.10 7.70
N GLY A 146 11.16 -3.66 6.45
CA GLY A 146 11.83 -4.25 5.30
C GLY A 146 13.34 -4.02 5.29
N LEU A 147 14.08 -4.77 4.46
CA LEU A 147 15.55 -4.69 4.39
C LEU A 147 16.06 -3.25 4.20
N THR A 148 15.47 -2.49 3.30
CA THR A 148 15.85 -1.08 3.08
C THR A 148 15.68 -0.25 4.34
N THR A 149 14.55 -0.41 5.04
CA THR A 149 14.28 0.28 6.31
C THR A 149 15.30 -0.11 7.38
N ARG A 150 15.65 -1.38 7.51
CA ARG A 150 16.65 -1.85 8.48
C ARG A 150 18.02 -1.22 8.25
N ILE A 151 18.42 -1.07 6.98
CA ILE A 151 19.69 -0.43 6.62
C ILE A 151 19.64 1.08 6.88
N THR A 152 18.54 1.73 6.51
CA THR A 152 18.42 3.20 6.55
C THR A 152 17.93 3.78 7.87
N ALA A 153 17.34 2.98 8.75
CA ALA A 153 16.75 3.43 10.02
C ALA A 153 17.68 4.35 10.82
N ARG A 154 18.99 4.04 10.83
CA ARG A 154 20.00 4.81 11.57
C ARG A 154 20.38 6.14 10.91
N PHE A 155 19.94 6.40 9.68
CA PHE A 155 20.32 7.57 8.89
C PHE A 155 19.20 8.60 8.74
N VAL A 156 17.96 8.21 9.02
CA VAL A 156 16.79 9.09 8.90
C VAL A 156 16.60 9.96 10.13
N SER A 157 15.92 11.10 9.94
CA SER A 157 15.60 12.05 11.00
C SER A 157 14.36 11.67 11.79
N ALA A 158 13.40 11.01 11.13
CA ALA A 158 12.18 10.51 11.74
C ALA A 158 11.65 9.28 10.97
N ALA A 159 10.73 8.54 11.59
CA ALA A 159 10.03 7.42 10.97
C ALA A 159 8.54 7.46 11.28
N ALA A 160 7.72 7.23 10.26
CA ALA A 160 6.29 6.97 10.32
C ALA A 160 6.05 5.48 10.12
N VAL A 161 5.35 4.83 11.02
CA VAL A 161 5.17 3.36 11.00
C VAL A 161 3.68 2.99 11.07
N VAL A 162 3.33 1.80 10.59
CA VAL A 162 1.92 1.39 10.48
C VAL A 162 1.29 1.02 11.82
N SER A 163 2.06 0.46 12.76
CA SER A 163 1.51 -0.10 14.00
C SER A 163 2.48 0.03 15.18
N GLU A 164 1.99 -0.20 16.39
CA GLU A 164 2.81 -0.26 17.58
C GLU A 164 3.80 -1.45 17.57
N THR A 165 3.41 -2.55 16.91
CA THR A 165 4.30 -3.68 16.67
C THR A 165 5.49 -3.28 15.80
N CYS A 166 5.21 -2.57 14.69
CA CYS A 166 6.25 -2.01 13.83
C CYS A 166 7.13 -1.02 14.60
N ARG A 167 6.52 -0.13 15.40
CA ARG A 167 7.24 0.87 16.21
C ARG A 167 8.25 0.23 17.14
N ARG A 168 7.85 -0.79 17.91
CA ARG A 168 8.75 -1.53 18.82
C ARG A 168 9.92 -2.15 18.07
N ARG A 169 9.67 -2.79 16.93
CA ARG A 169 10.72 -3.37 16.08
C ARG A 169 11.64 -2.30 15.50
N TYR A 170 11.08 -1.19 15.05
CA TYR A 170 11.85 -0.07 14.50
C TYR A 170 12.78 0.55 15.56
N LEU A 171 12.28 0.78 16.77
CA LEU A 171 13.08 1.28 17.89
C LEU A 171 14.24 0.32 18.24
N GLY A 172 14.01 -1.00 18.15
CA GLY A 172 15.06 -2.01 18.30
C GLY A 172 16.19 -1.87 17.26
N LEU A 173 15.89 -1.44 16.03
CA LEU A 173 16.92 -1.19 15.00
C LEU A 173 17.79 0.03 15.31
N LEU A 174 17.24 1.00 16.03
CA LEU A 174 17.92 2.25 16.35
C LEU A 174 18.95 2.08 17.48
N GLY A 175 18.75 1.14 18.39
CA GLY A 175 19.61 0.93 19.56
C GLY A 175 19.72 2.22 20.39
N THR A 176 20.94 2.67 20.68
CA THR A 176 21.21 3.91 21.45
C THR A 176 20.70 5.19 20.78
N ARG A 177 20.37 5.17 19.51
CA ARG A 177 19.78 6.31 18.78
C ARG A 177 18.26 6.44 18.93
N ALA A 178 17.60 5.47 19.58
CA ALA A 178 16.14 5.50 19.75
C ALA A 178 15.63 6.81 20.39
N ALA A 179 16.39 7.39 21.31
CA ALA A 179 16.04 8.68 21.93
C ALA A 179 16.16 9.90 21.00
N ARG A 180 16.83 9.76 19.84
CA ARG A 180 17.09 10.88 18.90
C ARG A 180 16.25 10.86 17.64
N VAL A 181 15.58 9.75 17.36
CA VAL A 181 14.75 9.58 16.16
C VAL A 181 13.28 9.51 16.58
N ARG A 182 12.49 10.45 16.13
CA ARG A 182 11.04 10.46 16.35
C ARG A 182 10.41 9.32 15.55
N VAL A 183 9.76 8.36 16.22
CA VAL A 183 9.06 7.24 15.57
C VAL A 183 7.60 7.30 15.96
N GLU A 184 6.72 7.52 14.97
CA GLU A 184 5.28 7.70 15.18
C GLU A 184 4.46 6.62 14.48
N VAL A 185 3.40 6.16 15.16
CA VAL A 185 2.43 5.22 14.61
C VAL A 185 1.34 6.01 13.89
N VAL A 186 1.45 6.09 12.57
CA VAL A 186 0.55 6.87 11.72
C VAL A 186 -0.43 6.03 10.91
N GLY A 187 -0.12 4.74 10.68
CA GLY A 187 -0.86 3.90 9.74
C GLY A 187 -0.31 4.01 8.31
N THR A 188 -1.07 3.53 7.34
CA THR A 188 -0.69 3.58 5.91
C THR A 188 -1.36 4.77 5.24
N PRO A 189 -0.61 5.71 4.65
CA PRO A 189 -1.17 6.81 3.86
C PRO A 189 -1.99 6.30 2.68
N LEU A 190 -3.23 6.76 2.57
CA LEU A 190 -4.17 6.36 1.53
C LEU A 190 -4.49 7.52 0.60
N ARG A 191 -4.63 7.21 -0.69
CA ARG A 191 -5.08 8.17 -1.69
C ARG A 191 -6.47 8.67 -1.36
N GLN A 192 -6.74 9.94 -1.64
CA GLN A 192 -8.03 10.57 -1.33
C GLN A 192 -9.18 9.84 -2.03
N GLU A 193 -8.97 9.36 -3.26
CA GLU A 193 -9.98 8.64 -4.02
C GLU A 193 -10.43 7.34 -3.33
N ILE A 194 -9.54 6.66 -2.59
CA ILE A 194 -9.91 5.49 -1.79
C ILE A 194 -10.91 5.86 -0.71
N LEU A 195 -10.79 7.04 -0.13
CA LEU A 195 -11.61 7.48 1.01
C LEU A 195 -12.92 8.13 0.58
N SER A 196 -12.92 8.85 -0.56
CA SER A 196 -14.01 9.74 -0.97
C SER A 196 -14.90 9.22 -2.09
N THR A 197 -14.47 8.21 -2.86
CA THR A 197 -15.32 7.66 -3.95
C THR A 197 -16.61 7.08 -3.38
N ARG A 198 -17.74 7.53 -3.90
CA ARG A 198 -19.06 7.06 -3.50
C ARG A 198 -19.40 5.76 -4.21
N ARG A 199 -20.19 4.89 -3.55
CA ARG A 199 -20.62 3.61 -4.11
C ARG A 199 -21.40 3.80 -5.42
N GLU A 200 -22.30 4.75 -5.46
CA GLU A 200 -23.17 5.01 -6.61
C GLU A 200 -22.37 5.42 -7.87
N ASP A 201 -21.33 6.22 -7.67
CA ASP A 201 -20.44 6.64 -8.76
C ASP A 201 -19.56 5.48 -9.23
N ALA A 202 -19.07 4.69 -8.28
CA ALA A 202 -18.24 3.52 -8.53
C ALA A 202 -18.99 2.41 -9.28
N THR A 203 -20.20 2.05 -8.86
CA THR A 203 -21.02 1.02 -9.51
C THR A 203 -21.37 1.44 -10.92
N ARG A 204 -21.72 2.73 -11.14
CA ARG A 204 -21.97 3.28 -12.48
C ARG A 204 -20.73 3.21 -13.37
N ALA A 205 -19.56 3.60 -12.84
CA ALA A 205 -18.29 3.56 -13.59
C ALA A 205 -17.86 2.13 -13.97
N LEU A 206 -18.28 1.14 -13.17
CA LEU A 206 -17.98 -0.28 -13.41
C LEU A 206 -19.06 -1.01 -14.21
N GLY A 207 -20.21 -0.38 -14.49
CA GLY A 207 -21.34 -1.01 -15.17
C GLY A 207 -22.03 -2.09 -14.32
N LEU A 208 -21.97 -1.96 -12.97
CA LEU A 208 -22.58 -2.89 -12.03
C LEU A 208 -23.98 -2.39 -11.61
N ASP A 209 -24.83 -3.33 -11.19
CA ASP A 209 -26.14 -3.01 -10.63
C ASP A 209 -25.99 -2.52 -9.17
N PRO A 210 -26.32 -1.25 -8.85
CA PRO A 210 -26.14 -0.69 -7.53
C PRO A 210 -27.05 -1.32 -6.44
N SER A 211 -28.13 -1.99 -6.85
CA SER A 211 -29.07 -2.66 -5.93
C SER A 211 -28.56 -4.02 -5.45
N ARG A 212 -27.49 -4.56 -6.06
CA ARG A 212 -26.94 -5.88 -5.79
C ARG A 212 -25.71 -5.81 -4.89
N LEU A 213 -25.44 -6.89 -4.15
CA LEU A 213 -24.17 -7.05 -3.46
C LEU A 213 -23.03 -7.22 -4.47
N THR A 214 -21.90 -6.58 -4.22
CA THR A 214 -20.70 -6.72 -5.03
C THR A 214 -19.61 -7.45 -4.25
N LEU A 215 -19.19 -8.62 -4.75
CA LEU A 215 -18.04 -9.37 -4.30
C LEU A 215 -16.82 -8.97 -5.14
N LEU A 216 -15.81 -8.37 -4.51
CA LEU A 216 -14.54 -8.05 -5.14
C LEU A 216 -13.49 -9.10 -4.77
N VAL A 217 -12.88 -9.73 -5.78
CA VAL A 217 -11.79 -10.71 -5.60
C VAL A 217 -10.53 -10.23 -6.30
N PHE A 218 -9.42 -10.11 -5.56
CA PHE A 218 -8.14 -9.70 -6.14
C PHE A 218 -6.93 -10.15 -5.32
N GLY A 219 -5.81 -10.41 -6.00
CA GLY A 219 -4.58 -10.91 -5.38
C GLY A 219 -3.52 -9.83 -5.09
N GLY A 220 -3.87 -8.53 -5.17
CA GLY A 220 -2.92 -7.41 -5.14
C GLY A 220 -2.40 -7.05 -6.54
N SER A 221 -1.39 -6.16 -6.64
CA SER A 221 -0.91 -5.57 -7.90
C SER A 221 -0.34 -6.57 -8.92
N ILE A 222 0.11 -7.73 -8.47
CA ILE A 222 0.67 -8.80 -9.33
C ILE A 222 -0.37 -9.90 -9.58
N GLY A 223 -1.47 -9.90 -8.83
CA GLY A 223 -2.42 -11.00 -8.78
C GLY A 223 -1.96 -12.15 -7.87
N SER A 224 -2.74 -13.22 -7.81
CA SER A 224 -2.45 -14.42 -7.01
C SER A 224 -2.96 -15.69 -7.67
N LEU A 225 -2.07 -16.51 -8.18
CA LEU A 225 -2.44 -17.76 -8.85
C LEU A 225 -3.23 -18.72 -7.93
N SER A 226 -2.85 -18.85 -6.65
CA SER A 226 -3.55 -19.76 -5.73
C SER A 226 -4.96 -19.26 -5.40
N VAL A 227 -5.14 -17.94 -5.15
CA VAL A 227 -6.46 -17.34 -4.94
C VAL A 227 -7.32 -17.49 -6.20
N ASN A 228 -6.79 -17.15 -7.38
CA ASN A 228 -7.50 -17.28 -8.65
C ASN A 228 -7.92 -18.73 -8.94
N LYS A 229 -7.04 -19.69 -8.63
CA LYS A 229 -7.33 -21.13 -8.80
C LYS A 229 -8.45 -21.58 -7.85
N ALA A 230 -8.32 -21.27 -6.57
CA ALA A 230 -9.30 -21.67 -5.56
C ALA A 230 -10.65 -20.99 -5.83
N PHE A 231 -10.65 -19.69 -6.16
CA PHE A 231 -11.85 -18.94 -6.47
C PHE A 231 -12.55 -19.44 -7.75
N GLY A 232 -11.81 -19.71 -8.83
CA GLY A 232 -12.38 -20.24 -10.06
C GLY A 232 -13.12 -21.56 -9.84
N GLN A 233 -12.60 -22.44 -8.96
CA GLN A 233 -13.28 -23.68 -8.56
C GLN A 233 -14.44 -23.43 -7.57
N ALA A 234 -14.30 -22.42 -6.72
CA ALA A 234 -15.36 -22.02 -5.78
C ALA A 234 -16.61 -21.49 -6.49
N LEU A 235 -16.49 -20.90 -7.70
CA LEU A 235 -17.64 -20.41 -8.48
C LEU A 235 -18.69 -21.51 -8.75
N GLU A 236 -18.29 -22.75 -9.03
CA GLU A 236 -19.22 -23.85 -9.23
C GLU A 236 -19.96 -24.24 -7.95
N ILE A 237 -19.31 -24.10 -6.79
CA ILE A 237 -19.92 -24.32 -5.48
C ILE A 237 -20.88 -23.17 -5.15
N LEU A 238 -20.44 -21.93 -5.37
CA LEU A 238 -21.23 -20.72 -5.13
C LEU A 238 -22.49 -20.67 -5.98
N ALA A 239 -22.43 -21.10 -7.24
CA ALA A 239 -23.59 -21.17 -8.14
C ALA A 239 -24.75 -22.02 -7.59
N ARG A 240 -24.45 -22.97 -6.70
CA ARG A 240 -25.46 -23.83 -6.05
C ARG A 240 -25.98 -23.25 -4.73
N ARG A 241 -25.41 -22.14 -4.27
CA ARG A 241 -25.81 -21.49 -3.00
C ARG A 241 -26.95 -20.50 -3.25
N PRO A 242 -27.98 -20.49 -2.37
CA PRO A 242 -29.08 -19.54 -2.49
C PRO A 242 -28.58 -18.07 -2.49
N GLY A 243 -29.16 -17.24 -3.36
CA GLY A 243 -28.89 -15.82 -3.42
C GLY A 243 -27.63 -15.41 -4.19
N MET A 244 -26.76 -16.35 -4.58
CA MET A 244 -25.52 -16.01 -5.30
C MET A 244 -25.73 -15.52 -6.74
N SER A 245 -26.86 -15.83 -7.36
CA SER A 245 -27.28 -15.24 -8.66
C SER A 245 -27.54 -13.75 -8.59
N GLU A 246 -27.77 -13.21 -7.40
CA GLU A 246 -28.03 -11.80 -7.13
C GLU A 246 -26.75 -11.02 -6.74
N VAL A 247 -25.59 -11.67 -6.74
CA VAL A 247 -24.30 -11.06 -6.40
C VAL A 247 -23.51 -10.72 -7.66
N GLU A 248 -23.09 -9.48 -7.79
CA GLU A 248 -22.11 -9.05 -8.80
C GLU A 248 -20.71 -9.48 -8.36
N ILE A 249 -20.00 -10.22 -9.20
CA ILE A 249 -18.67 -10.76 -8.89
C ILE A 249 -17.63 -10.04 -9.75
N LEU A 250 -16.86 -9.16 -9.14
CA LEU A 250 -15.76 -8.45 -9.78
C LEU A 250 -14.43 -9.16 -9.44
N HIS A 251 -13.78 -9.79 -10.43
CA HIS A 251 -12.55 -10.55 -10.23
C HIS A 251 -11.38 -9.94 -10.98
N ILE A 252 -10.38 -9.43 -10.25
CA ILE A 252 -9.15 -8.85 -10.81
C ILE A 252 -8.03 -9.88 -10.63
N THR A 253 -7.72 -10.59 -11.72
CA THR A 253 -6.84 -11.77 -11.70
C THR A 253 -5.35 -11.44 -11.58
N GLY A 254 -4.94 -10.26 -12.03
CA GLY A 254 -3.54 -9.87 -12.23
C GLY A 254 -3.09 -10.12 -13.67
N ARG A 255 -2.19 -9.26 -14.17
CA ARG A 255 -1.70 -9.33 -15.57
C ARG A 255 -1.07 -10.67 -15.87
N GLY A 256 -1.51 -11.30 -16.96
CA GLY A 256 -1.03 -12.60 -17.40
C GLY A 256 -1.58 -13.79 -16.61
N ASN A 257 -2.52 -13.55 -15.69
CA ASN A 257 -3.19 -14.58 -14.91
C ASN A 257 -4.64 -14.71 -15.39
N ALA A 258 -4.87 -15.36 -16.52
CA ALA A 258 -6.22 -15.58 -17.02
C ALA A 258 -7.11 -16.26 -15.98
N PRO A 259 -8.40 -15.91 -15.87
CA PRO A 259 -9.34 -16.60 -15.00
C PRO A 259 -9.48 -18.05 -15.44
N ARG A 260 -9.60 -19.00 -14.49
CA ARG A 260 -9.79 -20.43 -14.80
C ARG A 260 -11.19 -20.76 -15.30
N ILE A 261 -12.12 -19.85 -15.12
CA ILE A 261 -13.48 -19.94 -15.63
C ILE A 261 -13.75 -18.71 -16.48
N SER A 262 -14.28 -18.90 -17.68
CA SER A 262 -14.65 -17.77 -18.52
C SER A 262 -15.95 -17.09 -18.04
N ALA A 263 -16.20 -15.86 -18.49
CA ALA A 263 -17.43 -15.15 -18.18
C ALA A 263 -18.67 -15.92 -18.71
N GLU A 264 -18.56 -16.53 -19.89
CA GLU A 264 -19.63 -17.34 -20.49
C GLU A 264 -19.95 -18.57 -19.66
N LYS A 265 -18.92 -19.27 -19.16
CA LYS A 265 -19.09 -20.42 -18.27
C LYS A 265 -19.72 -20.02 -16.94
N ALA A 266 -19.30 -18.91 -16.34
CA ALA A 266 -19.92 -18.41 -15.12
C ALA A 266 -21.38 -17.99 -15.34
N SER A 267 -21.69 -17.36 -16.48
CA SER A 267 -23.05 -17.02 -16.88
C SER A 267 -23.93 -18.25 -17.06
N SER A 268 -23.41 -19.34 -17.65
CA SER A 268 -24.13 -20.62 -17.78
C SER A 268 -24.43 -21.27 -16.42
N LEU A 269 -23.72 -20.90 -15.36
CA LEU A 269 -23.97 -21.27 -13.97
C LEU A 269 -24.94 -20.30 -13.25
N GLY A 270 -25.47 -19.29 -13.94
CA GLY A 270 -26.34 -18.27 -13.37
C GLY A 270 -25.63 -17.20 -12.54
N LEU A 271 -24.30 -17.06 -12.65
CA LEU A 271 -23.51 -16.08 -11.91
C LEU A 271 -23.24 -14.81 -12.75
N ARG A 272 -23.26 -13.66 -12.10
CA ARG A 272 -22.89 -12.36 -12.69
C ARG A 272 -21.40 -12.13 -12.46
N TYR A 273 -20.56 -12.54 -13.40
CA TYR A 273 -19.10 -12.57 -13.24
C TYR A 273 -18.39 -11.66 -14.22
N HIS A 274 -17.62 -10.73 -13.68
CA HIS A 274 -16.87 -9.70 -14.40
C HIS A 274 -15.37 -9.88 -14.17
N PRO A 275 -14.67 -10.66 -15.00
CA PRO A 275 -13.22 -10.83 -14.89
C PRO A 275 -12.47 -9.67 -15.53
N PHE A 276 -11.39 -9.24 -14.88
CA PHE A 276 -10.44 -8.25 -15.40
C PHE A 276 -9.01 -8.71 -15.12
N ASP A 277 -8.12 -8.52 -16.08
CA ASP A 277 -6.69 -8.79 -15.87
C ASP A 277 -6.07 -7.81 -14.90
N TYR A 278 -6.43 -6.53 -15.02
CA TYR A 278 -5.87 -5.45 -14.22
C TYR A 278 -6.78 -4.22 -14.24
N ARG A 279 -6.82 -3.50 -13.11
CA ARG A 279 -7.50 -2.22 -13.02
C ARG A 279 -6.62 -1.17 -12.37
N ASP A 280 -6.51 0.00 -12.99
CA ASP A 280 -5.82 1.17 -12.42
C ASP A 280 -6.72 1.92 -11.41
N ASP A 281 -8.04 1.81 -11.57
CA ASP A 281 -9.09 2.48 -10.81
C ASP A 281 -9.61 1.64 -9.62
N MET A 282 -8.69 1.02 -8.87
CA MET A 282 -9.03 0.20 -7.68
C MET A 282 -9.91 0.93 -6.66
N HIS A 283 -9.89 2.27 -6.63
CA HIS A 283 -10.79 3.06 -5.79
C HIS A 283 -12.26 2.82 -6.14
N ASN A 284 -12.60 2.67 -7.44
CA ASN A 284 -13.95 2.31 -7.85
C ASN A 284 -14.29 0.87 -7.44
N ALA A 285 -13.38 -0.09 -7.66
CA ALA A 285 -13.60 -1.48 -7.29
C ALA A 285 -13.86 -1.63 -5.76
N LEU A 286 -13.04 -0.96 -4.93
CA LEU A 286 -13.21 -0.97 -3.48
C LEU A 286 -14.45 -0.17 -3.01
N ALA A 287 -14.82 0.90 -3.72
CA ALA A 287 -16.00 1.68 -3.38
C ALA A 287 -17.31 0.96 -3.74
N ALA A 288 -17.32 0.17 -4.79
CA ALA A 288 -18.47 -0.64 -5.19
C ALA A 288 -18.63 -1.92 -4.35
N ALA A 289 -17.55 -2.42 -3.72
CA ALA A 289 -17.53 -3.69 -3.01
C ALA A 289 -18.33 -3.66 -1.70
N ASP A 290 -19.04 -4.76 -1.43
CA ASP A 290 -19.65 -5.08 -0.13
C ASP A 290 -18.90 -6.19 0.58
N ILE A 291 -18.21 -7.04 -0.17
CA ILE A 291 -17.40 -8.18 0.32
C ILE A 291 -16.11 -8.22 -0.48
N VAL A 292 -15.01 -8.47 0.21
CA VAL A 292 -13.68 -8.54 -0.43
C VAL A 292 -13.02 -9.89 -0.15
N VAL A 293 -12.40 -10.46 -1.18
CA VAL A 293 -11.42 -11.56 -1.04
C VAL A 293 -10.08 -11.06 -1.52
N SER A 294 -9.05 -11.08 -0.68
CA SER A 294 -7.72 -10.62 -1.09
C SER A 294 -6.56 -11.23 -0.33
N ARG A 295 -5.34 -10.96 -0.81
CA ARG A 295 -4.09 -11.18 -0.06
C ARG A 295 -3.91 -10.15 1.05
N ALA A 296 -3.03 -10.44 2.04
CA ALA A 296 -2.76 -9.60 3.19
C ALA A 296 -1.61 -8.59 2.98
N GLY A 297 -1.54 -7.95 1.81
CA GLY A 297 -0.61 -6.86 1.59
C GLY A 297 -0.94 -5.63 2.44
N GLY A 298 0.05 -4.99 3.09
CA GLY A 298 -0.18 -3.90 4.03
C GLY A 298 -1.04 -2.77 3.48
N SER A 299 -0.75 -2.28 2.26
CA SER A 299 -1.57 -1.23 1.62
C SER A 299 -2.98 -1.72 1.29
N THR A 300 -3.13 -2.97 0.84
CA THR A 300 -4.43 -3.57 0.54
C THR A 300 -5.31 -3.63 1.79
N LEU A 301 -4.76 -4.12 2.91
CA LEU A 301 -5.51 -4.18 4.16
C LEU A 301 -5.89 -2.79 4.68
N ALA A 302 -5.00 -1.81 4.52
CA ALA A 302 -5.29 -0.43 4.89
C ALA A 302 -6.45 0.16 4.05
N GLU A 303 -6.49 -0.11 2.74
CA GLU A 303 -7.57 0.30 1.85
C GLU A 303 -8.90 -0.37 2.22
N ILE A 304 -8.89 -1.70 2.47
CA ILE A 304 -10.05 -2.48 2.90
C ILE A 304 -10.62 -1.95 4.24
N THR A 305 -9.75 -1.77 5.22
CA THR A 305 -10.17 -1.31 6.56
C THR A 305 -10.64 0.14 6.56
N ALA A 306 -10.01 1.01 5.76
CA ALA A 306 -10.44 2.40 5.63
C ALA A 306 -11.82 2.56 4.98
N ARG A 307 -12.21 1.60 4.17
CA ARG A 307 -13.56 1.51 3.58
C ARG A 307 -14.55 0.76 4.48
N GLY A 308 -14.07 0.13 5.56
CA GLY A 308 -14.89 -0.70 6.43
C GLY A 308 -15.45 -1.93 5.70
N LEU A 309 -14.69 -2.53 4.79
CA LEU A 309 -15.17 -3.65 4.00
C LEU A 309 -15.02 -4.98 4.75
N PRO A 310 -16.10 -5.79 4.82
CA PRO A 310 -16.02 -7.18 5.23
C PRO A 310 -15.10 -7.96 4.30
N ALA A 311 -14.14 -8.71 4.84
CA ALA A 311 -13.13 -9.34 4.01
C ALA A 311 -12.81 -10.78 4.43
N VAL A 312 -12.56 -11.62 3.41
CA VAL A 312 -11.87 -12.90 3.51
C VAL A 312 -10.42 -12.68 3.08
N ILE A 313 -9.50 -12.77 4.01
CA ILE A 313 -8.08 -12.51 3.79
C ILE A 313 -7.31 -13.83 3.69
N VAL A 314 -6.56 -13.96 2.60
CA VAL A 314 -5.71 -15.13 2.34
C VAL A 314 -4.25 -14.69 2.34
N PRO A 315 -3.53 -14.73 3.48
CA PRO A 315 -2.13 -14.32 3.54
C PRO A 315 -1.26 -15.22 2.66
N TRP A 316 -0.30 -14.63 1.93
CA TRP A 316 0.62 -15.39 1.11
C TRP A 316 1.76 -15.95 1.96
N SER A 317 1.85 -17.28 2.04
CA SER A 317 2.88 -17.99 2.81
C SER A 317 4.31 -17.75 2.31
N GLY A 318 4.50 -17.46 1.00
CA GLY A 318 5.80 -17.11 0.41
C GLY A 318 6.17 -15.63 0.56
N SER A 319 5.47 -14.86 1.37
CA SER A 319 5.80 -13.45 1.62
C SER A 319 7.11 -13.34 2.40
N ALA A 320 7.93 -12.30 2.04
CA ALA A 320 9.20 -12.09 2.71
C ALA A 320 9.01 -12.03 4.24
N GLU A 321 9.75 -12.87 4.97
CA GLU A 321 9.70 -12.93 6.45
C GLU A 321 8.28 -13.12 7.04
N GLY A 322 7.33 -13.68 6.28
CA GLY A 322 5.97 -13.94 6.74
C GLY A 322 5.15 -12.68 7.06
N HIS A 323 5.50 -11.52 6.50
CA HIS A 323 4.83 -10.26 6.85
C HIS A 323 3.33 -10.29 6.55
N GLN A 324 2.85 -11.04 5.52
CA GLN A 324 1.42 -11.13 5.25
C GLN A 324 0.67 -11.93 6.32
N GLU A 325 1.27 -12.96 6.88
CA GLU A 325 0.69 -13.69 8.01
C GLU A 325 0.50 -12.79 9.23
N LEU A 326 1.50 -11.95 9.54
CA LEU A 326 1.40 -11.01 10.66
C LEU A 326 0.35 -9.92 10.42
N ASN A 327 0.29 -9.39 9.20
CA ASN A 327 -0.73 -8.41 8.81
C ASN A 327 -2.14 -9.00 8.97
N ALA A 328 -2.38 -10.23 8.47
CA ALA A 328 -3.66 -10.93 8.59
C ALA A 328 -4.01 -11.22 10.05
N ALA A 329 -3.05 -11.71 10.85
CA ALA A 329 -3.26 -12.04 12.26
C ALA A 329 -3.67 -10.82 13.11
N HIS A 330 -3.28 -9.60 12.70
CA HIS A 330 -3.75 -8.38 13.36
C HIS A 330 -5.25 -8.18 13.16
N LEU A 331 -5.75 -8.31 11.93
CA LEU A 331 -7.19 -8.17 11.63
C LEU A 331 -8.00 -9.34 12.21
N GLU A 332 -7.46 -10.55 12.18
CA GLU A 332 -8.10 -11.73 12.75
C GLU A 332 -8.35 -11.57 14.26
N ARG A 333 -7.31 -11.16 15.02
CA ARG A 333 -7.42 -10.89 16.46
C ARG A 333 -8.40 -9.74 16.79
N ALA A 334 -8.52 -8.76 15.91
CA ALA A 334 -9.50 -7.70 16.03
C ALA A 334 -10.93 -8.16 15.63
N GLY A 335 -11.08 -9.37 15.06
CA GLY A 335 -12.32 -9.86 14.46
C GLY A 335 -12.78 -8.99 13.29
N ALA A 336 -11.84 -8.36 12.58
CA ALA A 336 -12.06 -7.42 11.49
C ALA A 336 -12.02 -8.07 10.10
N ALA A 337 -11.65 -9.36 10.02
CA ALA A 337 -11.65 -10.15 8.79
C ALA A 337 -11.78 -11.64 9.10
N LEU A 338 -12.30 -12.41 8.15
CA LEU A 338 -12.14 -13.86 8.12
C LEU A 338 -10.77 -14.18 7.48
N VAL A 339 -9.99 -15.04 8.12
CA VAL A 339 -8.66 -15.39 7.62
C VAL A 339 -8.63 -16.86 7.23
N ILE A 340 -8.19 -17.14 6.00
CA ILE A 340 -7.93 -18.49 5.49
C ILE A 340 -6.44 -18.56 5.17
N ARG A 341 -5.68 -19.38 5.91
CA ARG A 341 -4.25 -19.56 5.62
C ARG A 341 -4.04 -20.19 4.25
N ASP A 342 -2.94 -19.84 3.57
CA ASP A 342 -2.65 -20.33 2.20
C ASP A 342 -2.66 -21.87 2.14
N ALA A 343 -2.15 -22.55 3.18
CA ALA A 343 -2.16 -24.00 3.31
C ALA A 343 -3.57 -24.62 3.51
N GLU A 344 -4.52 -23.82 3.97
CA GLU A 344 -5.91 -24.21 4.23
C GLU A 344 -6.88 -23.76 3.12
N LEU A 345 -6.35 -23.10 2.10
CA LEU A 345 -7.14 -22.54 1.00
C LEU A 345 -7.67 -23.66 0.10
N THR A 346 -8.91 -24.04 0.33
CA THR A 346 -9.65 -24.94 -0.56
C THR A 346 -10.81 -24.20 -1.22
N PRO A 347 -11.28 -24.64 -2.40
CA PRO A 347 -12.46 -24.05 -3.04
C PRO A 347 -13.71 -24.07 -2.14
N GLN A 348 -13.91 -25.15 -1.41
CA GLN A 348 -15.04 -25.29 -0.47
C GLN A 348 -14.97 -24.27 0.66
N ARG A 349 -13.81 -24.16 1.36
CA ARG A 349 -13.64 -23.24 2.48
C ARG A 349 -13.78 -21.79 2.04
N LEU A 350 -13.26 -21.46 0.84
CA LEU A 350 -13.39 -20.12 0.27
C LEU A 350 -14.86 -19.82 -0.08
N ALA A 351 -15.57 -20.77 -0.71
CA ALA A 351 -16.98 -20.61 -1.05
C ALA A 351 -17.85 -20.45 0.21
N ASP A 352 -17.60 -21.24 1.26
CA ASP A 352 -18.36 -21.15 2.51
C ASP A 352 -18.15 -19.79 3.22
N ALA A 353 -16.90 -19.28 3.25
CA ALA A 353 -16.61 -17.96 3.81
C ALA A 353 -17.27 -16.83 3.01
N ILE A 354 -17.25 -16.90 1.69
CA ILE A 354 -17.92 -15.92 0.81
C ILE A 354 -19.44 -15.99 1.02
N TRP A 355 -20.02 -17.19 1.00
CA TRP A 355 -21.45 -17.36 1.16
C TRP A 355 -21.95 -16.91 2.54
N LEU A 356 -21.21 -17.17 3.61
CA LEU A 356 -21.51 -16.65 4.93
C LEU A 356 -21.67 -15.12 4.88
N LEU A 357 -20.72 -14.42 4.26
CA LEU A 357 -20.78 -12.96 4.15
C LEU A 357 -21.87 -12.49 3.17
N ALA A 358 -22.19 -13.26 2.12
CA ALA A 358 -23.25 -12.90 1.19
C ALA A 358 -24.66 -13.08 1.79
N SER A 359 -24.87 -14.13 2.59
CA SER A 359 -26.18 -14.50 3.11
C SER A 359 -26.51 -13.91 4.49
N ASP A 360 -25.50 -13.49 5.27
CA ASP A 360 -25.70 -12.96 6.63
C ASP A 360 -25.35 -11.46 6.71
N PRO A 361 -26.35 -10.56 6.63
CA PRO A 361 -26.13 -9.12 6.79
C PRO A 361 -25.53 -8.72 8.14
N ALA A 362 -25.88 -9.42 9.22
CA ALA A 362 -25.39 -9.11 10.56
C ALA A 362 -23.89 -9.42 10.69
N ALA A 363 -23.43 -10.56 10.14
CA ALA A 363 -22.03 -10.89 10.08
C ALA A 363 -21.24 -9.87 9.25
N ARG A 364 -21.78 -9.43 8.10
CA ARG A 364 -21.16 -8.37 7.29
C ARG A 364 -21.02 -7.07 8.08
N GLU A 365 -22.10 -6.60 8.72
CA GLU A 365 -22.09 -5.35 9.46
C GLU A 365 -21.13 -5.40 10.66
N GLN A 366 -21.05 -6.52 11.34
CA GLN A 366 -20.12 -6.70 12.45
C GLN A 366 -18.66 -6.62 11.98
N LEU A 367 -18.31 -7.31 10.89
CA LEU A 367 -16.97 -7.25 10.30
C LEU A 367 -16.65 -5.85 9.79
N ALA A 368 -17.60 -5.20 9.11
CA ALA A 368 -17.44 -3.83 8.62
C ALA A 368 -17.11 -2.84 9.73
N ARG A 369 -17.86 -2.87 10.83
CA ARG A 369 -17.60 -2.02 12.00
C ARG A 369 -16.22 -2.27 12.61
N ARG A 370 -15.86 -3.54 12.83
CA ARG A 370 -14.55 -3.90 13.40
C ARG A 370 -13.40 -3.55 12.43
N SER A 371 -13.58 -3.76 11.14
CA SER A 371 -12.64 -3.37 10.09
C SER A 371 -12.36 -1.86 10.14
N LEU A 372 -13.41 -1.06 10.18
CA LEU A 372 -13.29 0.41 10.26
C LEU A 372 -12.59 0.89 11.54
N MET A 373 -12.81 0.23 12.69
CA MET A 373 -12.15 0.54 13.96
C MET A 373 -10.64 0.30 13.94
N THR A 374 -10.14 -0.60 13.07
CA THR A 374 -8.69 -0.83 12.91
C THR A 374 -8.02 0.17 11.99
N SER A 375 -8.79 0.97 11.27
CA SER A 375 -8.29 1.91 10.26
C SER A 375 -7.71 3.18 10.87
N LYS A 376 -6.65 3.71 10.22
CA LYS A 376 -6.10 5.05 10.46
C LYS A 376 -6.24 5.88 9.19
N ARG A 377 -7.42 6.49 9.02
CA ARG A 377 -7.79 7.24 7.81
C ARG A 377 -7.04 8.56 7.66
N ASP A 378 -6.48 9.09 8.74
CA ASP A 378 -5.71 10.34 8.83
C ASP A 378 -4.20 10.15 8.66
N ALA A 379 -3.75 8.95 8.25
CA ALA A 379 -2.33 8.63 8.12
C ALA A 379 -1.56 9.59 7.21
N ALA A 380 -2.16 10.00 6.08
CA ALA A 380 -1.54 10.97 5.17
C ALA A 380 -1.36 12.34 5.84
N ASP A 381 -2.34 12.81 6.61
CA ASP A 381 -2.26 14.06 7.39
C ASP A 381 -1.16 13.99 8.45
N ALA A 382 -1.06 12.87 9.16
CA ALA A 382 -0.01 12.68 10.16
C ALA A 382 1.38 12.73 9.54
N VAL A 383 1.57 12.10 8.37
CA VAL A 383 2.85 12.18 7.63
C VAL A 383 3.13 13.60 7.15
N VAL A 384 2.13 14.34 6.66
CA VAL A 384 2.30 15.75 6.25
C VAL A 384 2.78 16.62 7.42
N ARG A 385 2.16 16.47 8.60
CA ARG A 385 2.63 17.17 9.82
C ARG A 385 4.09 16.87 10.14
N MET A 386 4.50 15.58 10.05
CA MET A 386 5.91 15.19 10.26
C MET A 386 6.86 15.83 9.23
N ILE A 387 6.43 15.92 7.95
CA ILE A 387 7.20 16.58 6.89
C ILE A 387 7.38 18.07 7.19
N GLU A 388 6.31 18.76 7.56
CA GLU A 388 6.36 20.19 7.91
C GLU A 388 7.26 20.46 9.13
N ASP A 389 7.18 19.62 10.15
CA ASP A 389 8.06 19.72 11.33
C ASP A 389 9.54 19.52 10.98
N LEU A 390 9.83 18.62 10.04
CA LEU A 390 11.20 18.39 9.56
C LEU A 390 11.70 19.53 8.68
N ALA A 391 10.83 20.14 7.87
CA ALA A 391 11.18 21.25 6.99
C ALA A 391 11.49 22.55 7.75
N ARG A 392 10.98 22.70 8.99
CA ARG A 392 11.24 23.88 9.86
C ARG A 392 12.56 23.80 10.62
N ARG A 393 13.23 22.65 10.61
CA ARG A 393 14.52 22.42 11.30
C ARG A 393 15.72 22.79 10.42
#